data_bb4d0cec9ec43bc14c2c653289c0af77
#
_entry.id   bb4d0cec9ec43bc14c2c653289c0af77
#
_cell.length_a   1.000
_cell.length_b   1.000
_cell.length_c   1.000
_cell.angle_alpha   90.00
_cell.angle_beta   90.00
_cell.angle_gamma   90.00
#
_symmetry.space_group_name_H-M   'P 1'
#
loop_
_entity.id
_entity.type
_entity.pdbx_description
1 polymer ?
#
loop_
_entity_poly.entity_id
_entity_poly.type
_entity_poly.pdbx_seq_one_letter_code
_entity_poly.pdbx_strand_id
1 'polypeptide(L)'
;MSTADVLVVGAGVAGLAAALAARDAGARVTVLDAHAGASALAGGAWDVASDPAASPEDVFRPTRTLREALLTRARDDVHHPYAKLGAGLVEAVRASHARVLAALAIYRPLDLDGHGVLLATDLGLPRRAATAQHAILDLGESPHDGIWVGVFPGPRQGESHFVAASLADLAAHAGDSRRFEALPITPAAHASDTLPHPHERAASADTDAGLARLLDALGASLGGRREGALLVPAMLGVTRDDVAARLRAHLGIAVGEVVAPLAGPQGLRLVRRIDTALREAGCARRSARVRAIEPRSSGTTVTLEDGETLRGKAVILATGKHTSGGLVVRGGELVEPLAGLPVVVDGRVLLLASSSAGRDTAALFGTSPFRASPASRAGVATDDAHLALDRDGRPRAPDLYACGALL
;
A
#
# COMPACT_ATOMS: atom_id res chain seq x y z
N MET A 1 -13.09 -12.25 -30.91
CA MET A 1 -11.88 -11.84 -30.15
C MET A 1 -12.05 -10.39 -29.73
N SER A 2 -12.20 -10.11 -28.44
CA SER A 2 -12.23 -8.71 -27.94
C SER A 2 -10.83 -8.15 -28.06
N THR A 3 -10.62 -7.18 -28.94
CA THR A 3 -9.32 -6.51 -29.12
C THR A 3 -9.23 -5.38 -28.12
N ALA A 4 -8.47 -5.56 -27.05
CA ALA A 4 -8.04 -4.46 -26.19
C ALA A 4 -6.94 -3.67 -26.91
N ASP A 5 -6.87 -2.36 -26.65
CA ASP A 5 -5.72 -1.58 -27.09
C ASP A 5 -4.55 -1.80 -26.11
N VAL A 6 -4.86 -1.87 -24.80
CA VAL A 6 -3.87 -2.10 -23.73
C VAL A 6 -4.30 -3.28 -22.87
N LEU A 7 -3.39 -4.22 -22.65
CA LEU A 7 -3.50 -5.30 -21.66
C LEU A 7 -2.66 -4.95 -20.44
N VAL A 8 -3.26 -4.89 -19.25
CA VAL A 8 -2.56 -4.68 -17.98
C VAL A 8 -2.55 -6.00 -17.21
N VAL A 9 -1.38 -6.51 -16.87
CA VAL A 9 -1.22 -7.76 -16.13
C VAL A 9 -0.95 -7.46 -14.65
N GLY A 10 -1.97 -7.63 -13.83
CA GLY A 10 -2.01 -7.33 -12.41
C GLY A 10 -2.95 -6.18 -12.07
N ALA A 11 -3.86 -6.40 -11.12
CA ALA A 11 -4.86 -5.43 -10.65
C ALA A 11 -4.51 -4.84 -9.27
N GLY A 12 -3.23 -4.67 -8.95
CA GLY A 12 -2.78 -3.89 -7.80
C GLY A 12 -2.85 -2.39 -8.07
N VAL A 13 -2.34 -1.59 -7.13
CA VAL A 13 -2.27 -0.11 -7.27
C VAL A 13 -1.54 0.30 -8.57
N ALA A 14 -0.44 -0.36 -8.92
CA ALA A 14 0.30 -0.07 -10.15
C ALA A 14 -0.53 -0.35 -11.40
N GLY A 15 -1.27 -1.48 -11.41
CA GLY A 15 -2.18 -1.82 -12.49
C GLY A 15 -3.34 -0.84 -12.62
N LEU A 16 -3.90 -0.37 -11.50
CA LEU A 16 -4.90 0.71 -11.51
C LEU A 16 -4.31 1.98 -12.15
N ALA A 17 -3.13 2.42 -11.69
CA ALA A 17 -2.50 3.63 -12.23
C ALA A 17 -2.26 3.54 -13.75
N ALA A 18 -1.75 2.39 -14.21
CA ALA A 18 -1.52 2.13 -15.63
C ALA A 18 -2.83 2.10 -16.43
N ALA A 19 -3.88 1.43 -15.90
CA ALA A 19 -5.17 1.34 -16.53
C ALA A 19 -5.84 2.72 -16.65
N LEU A 20 -5.82 3.53 -15.60
CA LEU A 20 -6.36 4.89 -15.61
C LEU A 20 -5.63 5.77 -16.64
N ALA A 21 -4.29 5.73 -16.65
CA ALA A 21 -3.50 6.49 -17.61
C ALA A 21 -3.82 6.10 -19.07
N ALA A 22 -3.93 4.81 -19.35
CA ALA A 22 -4.31 4.33 -20.68
C ALA A 22 -5.74 4.72 -21.08
N ARG A 23 -6.69 4.69 -20.12
CA ARG A 23 -8.07 5.15 -20.35
C ARG A 23 -8.14 6.65 -20.68
N ASP A 24 -7.39 7.48 -19.95
CA ASP A 24 -7.33 8.92 -20.23
C ASP A 24 -6.75 9.22 -21.62
N ALA A 25 -5.84 8.36 -22.11
CA ALA A 25 -5.34 8.40 -23.47
C ALA A 25 -6.34 7.84 -24.52
N GLY A 26 -7.56 7.47 -24.13
CA GLY A 26 -8.61 6.96 -25.01
C GLY A 26 -8.49 5.46 -25.34
N ALA A 27 -7.58 4.71 -24.73
CA ALA A 27 -7.41 3.29 -25.02
C ALA A 27 -8.53 2.42 -24.42
N ARG A 28 -8.87 1.32 -25.09
CA ARG A 28 -9.66 0.23 -24.52
C ARG A 28 -8.74 -0.65 -23.69
N VAL A 29 -8.98 -0.71 -22.38
CA VAL A 29 -8.13 -1.40 -21.42
C VAL A 29 -8.78 -2.69 -20.94
N THR A 30 -8.01 -3.79 -20.94
CA THR A 30 -8.36 -5.02 -20.24
C THR A 30 -7.31 -5.30 -19.16
N VAL A 31 -7.77 -5.44 -17.92
CA VAL A 31 -6.93 -5.80 -16.78
C VAL A 31 -7.08 -7.30 -16.51
N LEU A 32 -5.96 -8.02 -16.49
CA LEU A 32 -5.87 -9.44 -16.22
C LEU A 32 -5.37 -9.64 -14.78
N ASP A 33 -6.11 -10.39 -13.99
CA ASP A 33 -5.86 -10.52 -12.56
C ASP A 33 -6.30 -11.90 -12.06
N ALA A 34 -5.45 -12.55 -11.29
CA ALA A 34 -5.72 -13.87 -10.73
C ALA A 34 -6.03 -13.84 -9.22
N HIS A 35 -5.58 -12.80 -8.51
CA HIS A 35 -5.71 -12.68 -7.06
C HIS A 35 -5.39 -11.25 -6.60
N ALA A 36 -5.74 -10.95 -5.34
CA ALA A 36 -5.65 -9.59 -4.80
C ALA A 36 -4.22 -9.02 -4.65
N GLY A 37 -3.17 -9.83 -4.74
CA GLY A 37 -1.78 -9.40 -4.66
C GLY A 37 -1.42 -8.66 -3.37
N ALA A 38 -0.29 -7.94 -3.39
CA ALA A 38 0.25 -7.22 -2.23
C ALA A 38 -0.64 -6.05 -1.78
N SER A 39 -1.52 -5.52 -2.63
CA SER A 39 -2.45 -4.45 -2.25
C SER A 39 -3.43 -4.87 -1.16
N ALA A 40 -3.76 -6.17 -1.05
CA ALA A 40 -4.60 -6.71 0.02
C ALA A 40 -3.88 -6.73 1.39
N LEU A 41 -2.57 -6.63 1.38
CA LEU A 41 -1.73 -6.61 2.59
C LEU A 41 -1.41 -5.19 3.06
N ALA A 42 -1.90 -4.17 2.36
CA ALA A 42 -1.60 -2.77 2.68
C ALA A 42 -2.25 -2.37 4.02
N GLY A 43 -1.49 -1.68 4.86
CA GLY A 43 -1.97 -1.14 6.14
C GLY A 43 -2.70 0.20 6.02
N GLY A 44 -3.06 0.64 4.80
CA GLY A 44 -3.83 1.86 4.56
C GLY A 44 -3.02 3.16 4.52
N ALA A 45 -1.74 3.13 4.81
CA ALA A 45 -0.81 4.22 4.58
C ALA A 45 -0.24 4.18 3.16
N TRP A 46 0.12 5.33 2.62
CA TRP A 46 0.69 5.48 1.28
C TRP A 46 1.94 6.35 1.33
N ASP A 47 3.06 5.81 0.88
CA ASP A 47 4.35 6.49 0.87
C ASP A 47 4.75 6.92 -0.55
N VAL A 48 5.47 8.02 -0.66
CA VAL A 48 6.14 8.45 -1.90
C VAL A 48 7.66 8.45 -1.74
N ALA A 49 8.15 8.77 -0.55
CA ALA A 49 9.58 8.70 -0.21
C ALA A 49 9.70 8.58 1.31
N SER A 50 9.73 7.35 1.84
CA SER A 50 9.96 7.12 3.26
C SER A 50 11.46 7.05 3.57
N ASP A 51 11.85 7.54 4.72
CA ASP A 51 13.17 7.32 5.30
C ASP A 51 13.06 6.23 6.39
N PRO A 52 13.51 5.00 6.11
CA PRO A 52 13.42 3.91 7.07
C PRO A 52 14.38 4.06 8.25
N ALA A 53 15.31 5.02 8.18
CA ALA A 53 16.27 5.28 9.24
C ALA A 53 15.90 6.52 10.08
N ALA A 54 14.69 7.08 9.88
CA ALA A 54 14.22 8.22 10.66
C ALA A 54 14.18 7.90 12.15
N SER A 55 14.75 8.77 12.98
CA SER A 55 14.66 8.67 14.43
C SER A 55 13.22 8.97 14.90
N PRO A 56 12.81 8.61 16.12
CA PRO A 56 11.53 9.03 16.67
C PRO A 56 11.33 10.56 16.60
N GLU A 57 12.37 11.33 16.85
CA GLU A 57 12.34 12.80 16.74
C GLU A 57 11.99 13.25 15.34
N ASP A 58 12.62 12.66 14.31
CA ASP A 58 12.36 12.99 12.91
C ASP A 58 10.93 12.61 12.50
N VAL A 59 10.39 11.53 13.08
CA VAL A 59 9.02 11.10 12.82
C VAL A 59 8.01 12.07 13.42
N PHE A 60 8.19 12.49 14.68
CA PHE A 60 7.30 13.45 15.33
C PHE A 60 7.49 14.89 14.81
N ARG A 61 8.73 15.29 14.52
CA ARG A 61 9.11 16.64 14.10
C ARG A 61 9.93 16.61 12.82
N PRO A 62 9.31 16.29 11.67
CA PRO A 62 10.03 16.21 10.41
C PRO A 62 10.58 17.56 10.00
N THR A 63 11.82 17.57 9.53
CA THR A 63 12.51 18.78 9.05
C THR A 63 12.42 18.93 7.53
N ARG A 64 12.00 17.86 6.80
CA ARG A 64 11.91 17.84 5.34
C ARG A 64 10.48 17.68 4.89
N THR A 65 10.12 18.39 3.82
CA THR A 65 8.85 18.16 3.11
C THR A 65 8.90 16.85 2.31
N LEU A 66 7.75 16.36 1.90
CA LEU A 66 7.68 15.19 1.00
C LEU A 66 8.34 15.45 -0.35
N ARG A 67 8.26 16.69 -0.86
CA ARG A 67 8.96 17.13 -2.08
C ARG A 67 10.48 17.00 -1.93
N GLU A 68 11.03 17.48 -0.84
CA GLU A 68 12.47 17.38 -0.57
C GLU A 68 12.92 15.94 -0.41
N ALA A 69 12.15 15.10 0.29
CA ALA A 69 12.42 13.68 0.43
C ALA A 69 12.40 12.95 -0.93
N LEU A 70 11.42 13.27 -1.78
CA LEU A 70 11.28 12.72 -3.13
C LEU A 70 12.49 13.07 -4.01
N LEU A 71 12.89 14.36 -4.03
CA LEU A 71 14.04 14.82 -4.81
C LEU A 71 15.36 14.24 -4.29
N THR A 72 15.50 14.13 -2.97
CA THR A 72 16.66 13.49 -2.35
C THR A 72 16.75 12.01 -2.76
N ARG A 73 15.65 11.27 -2.72
CA ARG A 73 15.62 9.86 -3.16
C ARG A 73 16.05 9.70 -4.61
N ALA A 74 15.53 10.54 -5.51
CA ALA A 74 15.88 10.46 -6.94
C ALA A 74 17.35 10.81 -7.22
N ARG A 75 17.92 11.74 -6.44
CA ARG A 75 19.33 12.13 -6.57
C ARG A 75 20.29 11.09 -6.02
N ASP A 76 19.97 10.55 -4.84
CA ASP A 76 20.89 9.68 -4.09
C ASP A 76 20.84 8.22 -4.56
N ASP A 77 19.77 7.82 -5.27
CA ASP A 77 19.61 6.50 -5.85
C ASP A 77 19.32 6.61 -7.36
N VAL A 78 20.36 6.62 -8.17
CA VAL A 78 20.27 6.74 -9.64
C VAL A 78 19.58 5.56 -10.31
N HIS A 79 19.46 4.44 -9.62
CA HIS A 79 18.74 3.26 -10.09
C HIS A 79 17.26 3.25 -9.69
N HIS A 80 16.86 4.16 -8.80
CA HIS A 80 15.44 4.30 -8.44
C HIS A 80 14.61 4.78 -9.63
N PRO A 81 13.40 4.26 -9.86
CA PRO A 81 12.54 4.71 -10.97
C PRO A 81 12.31 6.22 -11.00
N TYR A 82 12.35 6.89 -9.85
CA TYR A 82 12.22 8.35 -9.77
C TYR A 82 13.36 9.11 -10.48
N ALA A 83 14.56 8.57 -10.49
CA ALA A 83 15.69 9.20 -11.17
C ALA A 83 15.46 9.35 -12.68
N LYS A 84 14.72 8.42 -13.30
CA LYS A 84 14.37 8.45 -14.73
C LYS A 84 13.40 9.58 -15.10
N LEU A 85 12.63 10.10 -14.13
CA LEU A 85 11.68 11.18 -14.38
C LEU A 85 12.35 12.58 -14.42
N GLY A 86 13.60 12.69 -13.97
CA GLY A 86 14.39 13.90 -14.04
C GLY A 86 13.67 15.14 -13.49
N ALA A 87 13.73 16.25 -14.21
CA ALA A 87 13.09 17.51 -13.81
C ALA A 87 11.56 17.43 -13.71
N GLY A 88 10.92 16.47 -14.38
CA GLY A 88 9.47 16.25 -14.35
C GLY A 88 8.97 15.44 -13.14
N LEU A 89 9.86 14.94 -12.26
CA LEU A 89 9.53 14.03 -11.18
C LEU A 89 8.37 14.52 -10.30
N VAL A 90 8.47 15.72 -9.74
CA VAL A 90 7.49 16.26 -8.79
C VAL A 90 6.11 16.36 -9.42
N GLU A 91 6.04 16.85 -10.65
CA GLU A 91 4.77 16.99 -11.36
C GLU A 91 4.18 15.63 -11.76
N ALA A 92 5.01 14.70 -12.23
CA ALA A 92 4.60 13.34 -12.56
C ALA A 92 4.02 12.61 -11.33
N VAL A 93 4.68 12.72 -10.18
CA VAL A 93 4.21 12.15 -8.91
C VAL A 93 2.89 12.80 -8.49
N ARG A 94 2.81 14.15 -8.50
CA ARG A 94 1.60 14.89 -8.16
C ARG A 94 0.41 14.47 -9.02
N ALA A 95 0.57 14.50 -10.33
CA ALA A 95 -0.49 14.18 -11.28
C ALA A 95 -0.95 12.71 -11.17
N SER A 96 0.01 11.77 -11.09
CA SER A 96 -0.30 10.34 -10.98
C SER A 96 -1.02 10.01 -9.67
N HIS A 97 -0.54 10.54 -8.54
CA HIS A 97 -1.16 10.30 -7.23
C HIS A 97 -2.53 10.96 -7.13
N ALA A 98 -2.68 12.21 -7.59
CA ALA A 98 -3.98 12.88 -7.60
C ALA A 98 -5.03 12.05 -8.37
N ARG A 99 -4.68 11.51 -9.53
CA ARG A 99 -5.54 10.63 -10.32
C ARG A 99 -5.93 9.35 -9.57
N VAL A 100 -4.93 8.64 -9.03
CA VAL A 100 -5.17 7.35 -8.37
C VAL A 100 -5.94 7.56 -7.06
N LEU A 101 -5.57 8.54 -6.24
CA LEU A 101 -6.22 8.81 -4.96
C LEU A 101 -7.67 9.28 -5.16
N ALA A 102 -7.93 10.11 -6.19
CA ALA A 102 -9.30 10.50 -6.56
C ALA A 102 -10.15 9.30 -6.97
N ALA A 103 -9.62 8.39 -7.80
CA ALA A 103 -10.33 7.18 -8.21
C ALA A 103 -10.58 6.23 -7.03
N LEU A 104 -9.66 6.12 -6.09
CA LEU A 104 -9.84 5.30 -4.88
C LEU A 104 -10.84 5.92 -3.90
N ALA A 105 -10.89 7.24 -3.79
CA ALA A 105 -11.83 8.04 -2.97
C ALA A 105 -11.85 7.69 -1.45
N ILE A 106 -10.86 6.96 -0.95
CA ILE A 106 -10.74 6.58 0.47
C ILE A 106 -9.48 7.14 1.14
N TYR A 107 -8.65 7.87 0.39
CA TYR A 107 -7.42 8.47 0.89
C TYR A 107 -7.53 9.99 0.99
N ARG A 108 -6.79 10.57 1.94
CA ARG A 108 -6.58 12.01 2.00
C ARG A 108 -5.82 12.48 0.75
N PRO A 109 -6.00 13.74 0.32
CA PRO A 109 -5.18 14.33 -0.73
C PRO A 109 -3.68 14.26 -0.39
N LEU A 110 -2.84 14.12 -1.42
CA LEU A 110 -1.38 14.22 -1.27
C LEU A 110 -0.96 15.68 -1.30
N ASP A 111 -0.28 16.11 -0.23
CA ASP A 111 0.40 17.41 -0.17
C ASP A 111 1.93 17.19 -0.18
N LEU A 112 2.56 17.43 -1.32
CA LEU A 112 4.02 17.29 -1.46
C LEU A 112 4.81 18.41 -0.77
N ASP A 113 4.18 19.54 -0.53
CA ASP A 113 4.83 20.70 0.12
C ASP A 113 4.73 20.64 1.66
N GLY A 114 3.91 19.72 2.18
CA GLY A 114 3.81 19.36 3.59
C GLY A 114 4.76 18.23 3.98
N HIS A 115 4.59 17.82 5.25
CA HIS A 115 5.39 16.74 5.87
C HIS A 115 4.67 15.37 5.85
N GLY A 116 3.54 15.27 5.14
CA GLY A 116 2.68 14.10 5.19
C GLY A 116 1.93 13.96 6.51
N VAL A 117 1.32 12.79 6.73
CA VAL A 117 0.50 12.46 7.89
C VAL A 117 1.32 11.73 8.96
N LEU A 118 1.05 12.01 10.23
CA LEU A 118 1.63 11.28 11.36
C LEU A 118 0.67 10.21 11.85
N LEU A 119 1.08 8.97 11.78
CA LEU A 119 0.26 7.81 12.07
C LEU A 119 0.81 7.02 13.24
N ALA A 120 -0.05 6.26 13.91
CA ALA A 120 0.35 5.21 14.84
C ALA A 120 0.17 3.84 14.19
N THR A 121 1.11 2.94 14.43
CA THR A 121 0.98 1.53 14.04
C THR A 121 0.39 0.70 15.17
N ASP A 122 -0.11 -0.48 14.87
CA ASP A 122 -0.55 -1.47 15.84
C ASP A 122 0.59 -2.05 16.72
N LEU A 123 1.84 -1.77 16.35
CA LEU A 123 3.03 -2.08 17.14
C LEU A 123 3.43 -0.93 18.09
N GLY A 124 2.62 0.13 18.19
CA GLY A 124 2.92 1.29 19.04
C GLY A 124 4.08 2.15 18.52
N LEU A 125 4.39 2.07 17.24
CA LEU A 125 5.42 2.91 16.61
C LEU A 125 4.76 4.07 15.88
N PRO A 126 5.26 5.31 16.04
CA PRO A 126 4.87 6.42 15.20
C PRO A 126 5.43 6.22 13.79
N ARG A 127 4.70 6.66 12.79
CA ARG A 127 5.11 6.56 11.39
C ARG A 127 4.66 7.78 10.60
N ARG A 128 5.54 8.32 9.76
CA ARG A 128 5.15 9.26 8.70
C ARG A 128 4.77 8.49 7.43
N ALA A 129 3.75 9.01 6.75
CA ALA A 129 3.38 8.57 5.41
C ALA A 129 3.00 9.79 4.57
N ALA A 130 3.02 9.66 3.25
CA ALA A 130 2.63 10.76 2.37
C ALA A 130 1.14 11.07 2.49
N THR A 131 0.32 10.03 2.60
CA THR A 131 -1.11 10.12 2.91
C THR A 131 -1.61 8.81 3.51
N ALA A 132 -2.85 8.79 3.97
CA ALA A 132 -3.50 7.60 4.53
C ALA A 132 -5.00 7.59 4.22
N GLN A 133 -5.62 6.40 4.37
CA GLN A 133 -7.07 6.28 4.30
C GLN A 133 -7.75 7.18 5.33
N HIS A 134 -8.90 7.76 4.98
CA HIS A 134 -9.68 8.64 5.86
C HIS A 134 -10.07 7.99 7.19
N ALA A 135 -10.16 6.66 7.23
CA ALA A 135 -10.45 5.92 8.45
C ALA A 135 -9.28 5.88 9.45
N ILE A 136 -8.04 6.13 9.01
CA ILE A 136 -6.85 6.15 9.87
C ILE A 136 -6.74 7.51 10.55
N LEU A 137 -6.37 7.52 11.83
CA LEU A 137 -6.18 8.78 12.57
C LEU A 137 -4.85 9.42 12.17
N ASP A 138 -4.90 10.65 11.70
CA ASP A 138 -3.72 11.49 11.60
C ASP A 138 -3.51 12.20 12.94
N LEU A 139 -2.47 11.83 13.64
CA LEU A 139 -2.11 12.41 14.93
C LEU A 139 -1.69 13.88 14.80
N GLY A 140 -1.29 14.32 13.60
CA GLY A 140 -0.94 15.71 13.31
C GLY A 140 -2.15 16.63 13.20
N GLU A 141 -3.34 16.09 12.89
CA GLU A 141 -4.61 16.84 12.80
C GLU A 141 -5.34 16.94 14.15
N SER A 142 -4.87 16.24 15.18
CA SER A 142 -5.50 16.33 16.49
C SER A 142 -5.29 17.74 17.08
N PRO A 143 -6.35 18.50 17.35
CA PRO A 143 -6.23 19.84 17.94
C PRO A 143 -5.83 19.81 19.41
N HIS A 144 -5.77 18.63 20.01
CA HIS A 144 -5.50 18.41 21.43
C HIS A 144 -4.36 17.41 21.63
N ASP A 145 -3.59 17.60 22.70
CA ASP A 145 -2.47 16.71 23.04
C ASP A 145 -2.91 15.38 23.62
N GLY A 146 -4.16 15.22 24.05
CA GLY A 146 -4.71 13.98 24.62
C GLY A 146 -5.16 12.99 23.54
N ILE A 147 -4.58 11.80 23.53
CA ILE A 147 -4.95 10.71 22.61
C ILE A 147 -5.29 9.47 23.41
N TRP A 148 -6.53 9.05 23.35
CA TRP A 148 -6.96 7.79 23.96
C TRP A 148 -6.76 6.65 22.98
N VAL A 149 -6.16 5.55 23.46
CA VAL A 149 -6.03 4.31 22.72
C VAL A 149 -7.09 3.33 23.21
N GLY A 150 -8.07 3.05 22.38
CA GLY A 150 -9.20 2.18 22.72
C GLY A 150 -8.76 0.74 22.98
N VAL A 151 -8.99 0.26 24.20
CA VAL A 151 -8.68 -1.09 24.65
C VAL A 151 -9.96 -1.92 24.61
N PHE A 152 -10.13 -2.68 23.55
CA PHE A 152 -11.27 -3.58 23.39
C PHE A 152 -11.01 -4.87 24.15
N PRO A 153 -12.00 -5.39 24.91
CA PRO A 153 -11.84 -6.63 25.64
C PRO A 153 -11.55 -7.80 24.70
N GLY A 154 -10.70 -8.76 25.10
CA GLY A 154 -10.37 -9.96 24.35
C GLY A 154 -8.90 -10.36 24.38
N PRO A 155 -8.53 -11.40 23.61
CA PRO A 155 -7.17 -11.94 23.60
C PRO A 155 -6.09 -10.92 23.21
N ARG A 156 -6.45 -9.90 22.43
CA ARG A 156 -5.56 -8.82 21.99
C ARG A 156 -5.64 -7.53 22.83
N GLN A 157 -6.29 -7.59 24.00
CA GLN A 157 -6.42 -6.43 24.88
C GLN A 157 -5.07 -5.85 25.31
N GLY A 158 -4.09 -6.70 25.58
CA GLY A 158 -2.74 -6.30 25.96
C GLY A 158 -2.01 -5.50 24.87
N GLU A 159 -2.31 -5.74 23.61
CA GLU A 159 -1.69 -5.02 22.49
C GLU A 159 -2.05 -3.52 22.52
N SER A 160 -3.30 -3.15 22.79
CA SER A 160 -3.70 -1.74 22.87
C SER A 160 -3.06 -1.01 24.06
N HIS A 161 -2.88 -1.69 25.20
CA HIS A 161 -2.13 -1.14 26.33
C HIS A 161 -0.66 -0.92 25.97
N PHE A 162 -0.04 -1.88 25.26
CA PHE A 162 1.32 -1.76 24.77
C PHE A 162 1.45 -0.60 23.78
N VAL A 163 0.50 -0.46 22.83
CA VAL A 163 0.48 0.64 21.87
C VAL A 163 0.45 2.00 22.58
N ALA A 164 -0.42 2.16 23.58
CA ALA A 164 -0.51 3.41 24.34
C ALA A 164 0.80 3.72 25.07
N ALA A 165 1.39 2.75 25.78
CA ALA A 165 2.63 2.92 26.52
C ALA A 165 3.81 3.23 25.59
N SER A 166 3.96 2.48 24.50
CA SER A 166 5.05 2.68 23.54
C SER A 166 4.99 4.04 22.86
N LEU A 167 3.80 4.49 22.45
CA LEU A 167 3.62 5.82 21.85
C LEU A 167 3.90 6.93 22.87
N ALA A 168 3.49 6.75 24.13
CA ALA A 168 3.77 7.71 25.19
C ALA A 168 5.28 7.88 25.44
N ASP A 169 6.00 6.76 25.55
CA ASP A 169 7.46 6.76 25.75
C ASP A 169 8.19 7.41 24.56
N LEU A 170 7.82 7.07 23.33
CA LEU A 170 8.45 7.59 22.13
C LEU A 170 8.15 9.08 21.93
N ALA A 171 6.92 9.54 22.24
CA ALA A 171 6.58 10.95 22.21
C ALA A 171 7.37 11.75 23.25
N ALA A 172 7.45 11.25 24.47
CA ALA A 172 8.23 11.86 25.55
C ALA A 172 9.72 11.96 25.17
N HIS A 173 10.28 10.88 24.62
CA HIS A 173 11.68 10.83 24.16
C HIS A 173 11.95 11.87 23.05
N ALA A 174 11.01 12.02 22.11
CA ALA A 174 11.07 13.02 21.05
C ALA A 174 10.75 14.45 21.52
N GLY A 175 10.42 14.65 22.80
CA GLY A 175 9.96 15.93 23.35
C GLY A 175 8.64 16.41 22.73
N ASP A 176 7.79 15.50 22.27
CA ASP A 176 6.45 15.79 21.75
C ASP A 176 5.47 15.95 22.91
N SER A 177 4.51 16.88 22.80
CA SER A 177 3.56 17.18 23.89
C SER A 177 2.39 16.20 23.97
N ARG A 178 2.21 15.31 22.99
CA ARG A 178 1.10 14.37 22.93
C ARG A 178 1.17 13.36 24.07
N ARG A 179 0.03 13.14 24.68
CA ARG A 179 -0.16 12.17 25.77
C ARG A 179 -1.04 11.02 25.27
N PHE A 180 -0.53 9.81 25.37
CA PHE A 180 -1.24 8.60 24.96
C PHE A 180 -1.69 7.83 26.19
N GLU A 181 -2.98 7.58 26.31
CA GLU A 181 -3.59 6.89 27.46
C GLU A 181 -4.48 5.76 26.98
N ALA A 182 -4.40 4.60 27.62
CA ALA A 182 -5.29 3.49 27.34
C ALA A 182 -6.70 3.79 27.86
N LEU A 183 -7.70 3.66 27.00
CA LEU A 183 -9.12 3.82 27.33
C LEU A 183 -9.81 2.46 27.23
N PRO A 184 -10.18 1.81 28.35
CA PRO A 184 -10.98 0.59 28.32
C PRO A 184 -12.33 0.84 27.63
N ILE A 185 -12.65 0.04 26.62
CA ILE A 185 -13.93 0.10 25.92
C ILE A 185 -14.89 -0.92 26.56
N THR A 186 -15.94 -0.41 27.17
CA THR A 186 -16.98 -1.25 27.74
C THR A 186 -17.80 -1.89 26.61
N PRO A 187 -17.92 -3.23 26.55
CA PRO A 187 -18.79 -3.86 25.56
C PRO A 187 -20.24 -3.40 25.73
N ALA A 188 -20.96 -3.18 24.63
CA ALA A 188 -22.41 -3.10 24.70
C ALA A 188 -22.96 -4.43 25.25
N ALA A 189 -24.00 -4.38 26.06
CA ALA A 189 -24.50 -5.43 26.94
C ALA A 189 -24.85 -6.82 26.37
N HIS A 190 -24.48 -7.08 25.09
CA HIS A 190 -24.75 -8.34 24.38
C HIS A 190 -23.58 -8.88 23.57
N ALA A 191 -22.33 -8.48 23.90
CA ALA A 191 -21.18 -9.10 23.28
C ALA A 191 -20.96 -10.47 23.94
N SER A 192 -21.12 -11.56 23.17
CA SER A 192 -20.70 -12.89 23.60
C SER A 192 -19.22 -12.87 24.02
N ASP A 193 -18.82 -13.72 24.94
CA ASP A 193 -17.46 -13.82 25.51
C ASP A 193 -16.35 -14.14 24.47
N THR A 194 -16.73 -14.49 23.25
CA THR A 194 -15.82 -14.66 22.12
C THR A 194 -15.72 -13.36 21.34
N LEU A 195 -14.64 -12.63 21.55
CA LEU A 195 -14.43 -11.36 20.87
C LEU A 195 -13.96 -11.59 19.43
N PRO A 196 -14.66 -11.00 18.46
CA PRO A 196 -14.37 -11.23 17.05
C PRO A 196 -12.96 -10.77 16.66
N HIS A 197 -12.39 -11.44 15.67
CA HIS A 197 -11.18 -11.00 14.98
C HIS A 197 -11.37 -9.57 14.41
N PRO A 198 -10.30 -8.75 14.21
CA PRO A 198 -10.41 -7.41 13.62
C PRO A 198 -11.27 -7.33 12.35
N HIS A 199 -11.18 -8.33 11.48
CA HIS A 199 -12.02 -8.42 10.27
C HIS A 199 -13.51 -8.57 10.57
N GLU A 200 -13.87 -9.34 11.60
CA GLU A 200 -15.27 -9.54 12.01
C GLU A 200 -15.83 -8.28 12.64
N ARG A 201 -15.02 -7.56 13.43
CA ARG A 201 -15.41 -6.25 13.97
C ARG A 201 -15.61 -5.23 12.85
N ALA A 202 -14.70 -5.19 11.87
CA ALA A 202 -14.82 -4.32 10.71
C ALA A 202 -16.09 -4.66 9.89
N ALA A 203 -16.35 -5.94 9.64
CA ALA A 203 -17.56 -6.39 8.96
C ALA A 203 -18.84 -6.08 9.78
N SER A 204 -18.78 -6.17 11.10
CA SER A 204 -19.89 -5.74 11.97
C SER A 204 -20.17 -4.25 11.81
N ALA A 205 -19.14 -3.40 11.78
CA ALA A 205 -19.27 -1.95 11.58
C ALA A 205 -19.84 -1.56 10.21
N ASP A 206 -19.80 -2.45 9.23
CA ASP A 206 -20.45 -2.26 7.93
C ASP A 206 -21.98 -2.34 8.01
N THR A 207 -22.54 -2.89 9.09
CA THR A 207 -24.00 -2.95 9.31
C THR A 207 -24.48 -1.81 10.20
N ASP A 208 -25.73 -1.35 10.00
CA ASP A 208 -26.28 -0.28 10.84
C ASP A 208 -26.36 -0.68 12.32
N ALA A 209 -26.74 -1.92 12.60
CA ALA A 209 -26.80 -2.44 13.97
C ALA A 209 -25.42 -2.55 14.62
N GLY A 210 -24.39 -2.99 13.88
CA GLY A 210 -23.04 -3.07 14.39
C GLY A 210 -22.42 -1.70 14.63
N LEU A 211 -22.66 -0.76 13.71
CA LEU A 211 -22.23 0.62 13.85
C LEU A 211 -22.90 1.31 15.05
N ALA A 212 -24.23 1.11 15.26
CA ALA A 212 -24.93 1.65 16.42
C ALA A 212 -24.31 1.12 17.73
N ARG A 213 -24.07 -0.19 17.84
CA ARG A 213 -23.40 -0.77 19.02
C ARG A 213 -22.00 -0.20 19.24
N LEU A 214 -21.25 0.04 18.17
CA LEU A 214 -19.89 0.63 18.28
C LEU A 214 -19.99 2.09 18.77
N LEU A 215 -20.94 2.89 18.26
CA LEU A 215 -21.22 4.25 18.71
C LEU A 215 -21.55 4.29 20.20
N ASP A 216 -22.46 3.43 20.65
CA ASP A 216 -22.91 3.34 22.05
C ASP A 216 -21.72 2.96 22.96
N ALA A 217 -20.94 1.95 22.60
CA ALA A 217 -19.80 1.48 23.37
C ALA A 217 -18.72 2.55 23.51
N LEU A 218 -18.36 3.21 22.42
CA LEU A 218 -17.36 4.28 22.44
C LEU A 218 -17.87 5.52 23.18
N GLY A 219 -19.13 5.91 22.98
CA GLY A 219 -19.74 7.03 23.67
C GLY A 219 -19.81 6.84 25.19
N ALA A 220 -20.20 5.64 25.64
CA ALA A 220 -20.22 5.28 27.05
C ALA A 220 -18.81 5.30 27.66
N SER A 221 -17.81 4.74 26.96
CA SER A 221 -16.43 4.67 27.44
C SER A 221 -15.77 6.05 27.51
N LEU A 222 -16.09 6.96 26.61
CA LEU A 222 -15.62 8.34 26.65
C LEU A 222 -16.18 9.13 27.83
N GLY A 223 -17.33 8.75 28.37
CA GLY A 223 -17.90 9.36 29.59
C GLY A 223 -18.08 10.88 29.49
N GLY A 224 -18.45 11.38 28.30
CA GLY A 224 -18.66 12.82 28.06
C GLY A 224 -17.40 13.62 27.73
N ARG A 225 -16.23 12.97 27.59
CA ARG A 225 -15.01 13.63 27.08
C ARG A 225 -15.25 14.17 25.68
N ARG A 226 -14.92 15.46 25.47
CA ARG A 226 -15.12 16.16 24.19
C ARG A 226 -13.83 16.75 23.63
N GLU A 227 -12.73 16.54 24.30
CA GLU A 227 -11.39 17.03 23.90
C GLU A 227 -10.48 15.84 23.66
N GLY A 228 -9.58 15.95 22.67
CA GLY A 228 -8.63 14.90 22.32
C GLY A 228 -9.04 14.09 21.09
N ALA A 229 -8.40 12.95 20.92
CA ALA A 229 -8.64 12.03 19.82
C ALA A 229 -8.74 10.59 20.34
N LEU A 230 -9.46 9.73 19.62
CA LEU A 230 -9.59 8.31 19.90
C LEU A 230 -8.96 7.47 18.80
N LEU A 231 -7.93 6.73 19.16
CA LEU A 231 -7.25 5.78 18.32
C LEU A 231 -7.83 4.38 18.58
N VAL A 232 -8.29 3.71 17.54
CA VAL A 232 -8.87 2.37 17.64
C VAL A 232 -8.10 1.37 16.77
N PRO A 233 -8.15 0.06 17.05
CA PRO A 233 -7.66 -0.97 16.14
C PRO A 233 -8.28 -0.83 14.74
N ALA A 234 -7.67 -1.45 13.73
CA ALA A 234 -8.19 -1.48 12.37
C ALA A 234 -9.53 -2.25 12.31
N MET A 235 -10.66 -1.54 12.44
CA MET A 235 -12.00 -2.12 12.57
C MET A 235 -13.14 -1.24 12.05
N LEU A 236 -12.84 -0.12 11.39
CA LEU A 236 -13.85 0.84 10.98
C LEU A 236 -14.43 0.55 9.58
N GLY A 237 -14.94 -0.67 9.41
CA GLY A 237 -15.58 -1.14 8.18
C GLY A 237 -14.61 -1.69 7.14
N VAL A 238 -15.15 -2.47 6.22
CA VAL A 238 -14.50 -2.98 5.00
C VAL A 238 -15.24 -2.49 3.76
N THR A 239 -16.59 -2.50 3.82
CA THR A 239 -17.46 -2.14 2.69
C THR A 239 -18.06 -0.75 2.80
N ARG A 240 -18.13 -0.21 4.01
CA ARG A 240 -18.56 1.17 4.26
C ARG A 240 -17.37 2.08 4.44
N ASP A 241 -17.33 3.14 3.66
CA ASP A 241 -16.24 4.13 3.71
C ASP A 241 -16.56 5.30 4.68
N ASP A 242 -17.79 5.36 5.20
CA ASP A 242 -18.30 6.45 6.06
C ASP A 242 -18.24 6.18 7.58
N VAL A 243 -17.84 4.98 8.02
CA VAL A 243 -17.84 4.57 9.44
C VAL A 243 -17.08 5.56 10.32
N ALA A 244 -15.84 5.89 9.94
CA ALA A 244 -15.02 6.85 10.70
C ALA A 244 -15.65 8.25 10.75
N ALA A 245 -16.23 8.72 9.64
CA ALA A 245 -16.89 10.02 9.58
C ALA A 245 -18.13 10.07 10.51
N ARG A 246 -18.91 9.00 10.53
CA ARG A 246 -20.09 8.89 11.43
C ARG A 246 -19.71 8.85 12.89
N LEU A 247 -18.62 8.13 13.23
CA LEU A 247 -18.07 8.12 14.59
C LEU A 247 -17.66 9.53 15.03
N ARG A 248 -16.90 10.24 14.18
CA ARG A 248 -16.46 11.63 14.46
C ARG A 248 -17.64 12.56 14.67
N ALA A 249 -18.63 12.49 13.80
CA ALA A 249 -19.84 13.32 13.90
C ALA A 249 -20.64 13.04 15.18
N HIS A 250 -20.77 11.78 15.57
CA HIS A 250 -21.55 11.39 16.75
C HIS A 250 -20.82 11.69 18.07
N LEU A 251 -19.52 11.37 18.12
CA LEU A 251 -18.73 11.51 19.36
C LEU A 251 -18.20 12.93 19.56
N GLY A 252 -18.15 13.75 18.52
CA GLY A 252 -17.66 15.13 18.57
C GLY A 252 -16.16 15.27 18.81
N ILE A 253 -15.38 14.20 18.58
CA ILE A 253 -13.92 14.15 18.68
C ILE A 253 -13.33 13.50 17.44
N ALA A 254 -12.01 13.69 17.22
CA ALA A 254 -11.30 12.96 16.19
C ALA A 254 -11.23 11.47 16.54
N VAL A 255 -11.64 10.60 15.60
CA VAL A 255 -11.58 9.14 15.76
C VAL A 255 -10.96 8.52 14.52
N GLY A 256 -10.11 7.55 14.69
CA GLY A 256 -9.57 6.78 13.58
C GLY A 256 -8.76 5.57 14.01
N GLU A 257 -8.37 4.79 13.02
CA GLU A 257 -7.65 3.53 13.21
C GLU A 257 -6.14 3.75 13.36
N VAL A 258 -5.47 2.80 14.01
CA VAL A 258 -4.02 2.57 13.81
C VAL A 258 -3.78 2.01 12.40
N VAL A 259 -2.56 2.17 11.88
CA VAL A 259 -2.12 1.43 10.69
C VAL A 259 -2.08 -0.06 11.02
N ALA A 260 -2.86 -0.86 10.29
CA ALA A 260 -2.99 -2.29 10.54
C ALA A 260 -1.72 -3.08 10.21
N PRO A 261 -1.55 -4.24 10.83
CA PRO A 261 -0.59 -5.22 10.37
C PRO A 261 -0.99 -5.77 9.00
N LEU A 262 -0.09 -6.55 8.41
CA LEU A 262 -0.34 -7.23 7.13
C LEU A 262 -1.70 -7.97 7.14
N ALA A 263 -2.42 -7.88 6.02
CA ALA A 263 -3.74 -8.49 5.82
C ALA A 263 -4.85 -7.92 6.73
N GLY A 264 -4.80 -6.64 7.08
CA GLY A 264 -5.85 -5.95 7.83
C GLY A 264 -7.06 -5.52 6.98
N PRO A 265 -8.16 -5.05 7.63
CA PRO A 265 -9.34 -4.51 6.95
C PRO A 265 -9.03 -3.39 5.96
N GLN A 266 -7.98 -2.61 6.22
CA GLN A 266 -7.53 -1.51 5.38
C GLN A 266 -7.07 -1.96 3.99
N GLY A 267 -6.38 -3.11 3.90
CA GLY A 267 -6.00 -3.72 2.63
C GLY A 267 -7.21 -4.22 1.85
N LEU A 268 -8.20 -4.80 2.52
CA LEU A 268 -9.46 -5.23 1.90
C LEU A 268 -10.25 -4.04 1.34
N ARG A 269 -10.33 -2.91 2.08
CA ARG A 269 -10.91 -1.66 1.57
C ARG A 269 -10.20 -1.21 0.30
N LEU A 270 -8.87 -1.22 0.29
CA LEU A 270 -8.08 -0.82 -0.87
C LEU A 270 -8.40 -1.69 -2.09
N VAL A 271 -8.38 -3.02 -1.95
CA VAL A 271 -8.68 -3.94 -3.07
C VAL A 271 -10.08 -3.73 -3.62
N ARG A 272 -11.07 -3.57 -2.74
CA ARG A 272 -12.46 -3.27 -3.14
C ARG A 272 -12.56 -1.95 -3.90
N ARG A 273 -11.85 -0.92 -3.44
CA ARG A 273 -11.85 0.39 -4.12
C ARG A 273 -11.11 0.37 -5.44
N ILE A 274 -10.03 -0.42 -5.57
CA ILE A 274 -9.37 -0.66 -6.86
C ILE A 274 -10.36 -1.29 -7.86
N ASP A 275 -11.09 -2.34 -7.44
CA ASP A 275 -12.09 -2.98 -8.30
C ASP A 275 -13.19 -2.01 -8.76
N THR A 276 -13.68 -1.20 -7.83
CA THR A 276 -14.68 -0.17 -8.13
C THR A 276 -14.12 0.87 -9.11
N ALA A 277 -12.91 1.40 -8.85
CA ALA A 277 -12.28 2.41 -9.68
C ALA A 277 -12.02 1.92 -11.12
N LEU A 278 -11.56 0.68 -11.28
CA LEU A 278 -11.39 0.06 -12.61
C LEU A 278 -12.71 -0.04 -13.37
N ARG A 279 -13.79 -0.44 -12.70
CA ARG A 279 -15.13 -0.55 -13.29
C ARG A 279 -15.69 0.82 -13.67
N GLU A 280 -15.58 1.81 -12.79
CA GLU A 280 -16.03 3.19 -13.03
C GLU A 280 -15.26 3.85 -14.18
N ALA A 281 -13.96 3.54 -14.33
CA ALA A 281 -13.15 3.96 -15.46
C ALA A 281 -13.49 3.23 -16.79
N GLY A 282 -14.42 2.27 -16.78
CA GLY A 282 -14.79 1.49 -17.96
C GLY A 282 -13.69 0.53 -18.43
N CYS A 283 -12.82 0.07 -17.52
CA CYS A 283 -11.86 -0.98 -17.81
C CYS A 283 -12.55 -2.35 -17.78
N ALA A 284 -12.31 -3.18 -18.79
CA ALA A 284 -12.68 -4.58 -18.72
C ALA A 284 -11.75 -5.28 -17.72
N ARG A 285 -12.31 -6.02 -16.76
CA ARG A 285 -11.53 -6.87 -15.85
C ARG A 285 -11.82 -8.33 -16.13
N ARG A 286 -10.76 -9.12 -16.21
CA ARG A 286 -10.85 -10.56 -16.39
C ARG A 286 -10.07 -11.27 -15.30
N SER A 287 -10.77 -12.07 -14.49
CA SER A 287 -10.15 -12.97 -13.52
C SER A 287 -9.53 -14.14 -14.27
N ALA A 288 -8.23 -14.03 -14.58
CA ALA A 288 -7.49 -15.03 -15.33
C ALA A 288 -6.00 -14.96 -14.97
N ARG A 289 -5.39 -16.12 -14.78
CA ARG A 289 -3.94 -16.21 -14.57
C ARG A 289 -3.22 -16.22 -15.90
N VAL A 290 -2.26 -15.31 -16.06
CA VAL A 290 -1.35 -15.29 -17.21
C VAL A 290 -0.26 -16.34 -17.00
N ARG A 291 -0.04 -17.17 -18.02
CA ARG A 291 1.00 -18.21 -18.04
C ARG A 291 2.29 -17.74 -18.70
N ALA A 292 2.18 -16.98 -19.79
CA ALA A 292 3.33 -16.51 -20.55
C ALA A 292 3.01 -15.24 -21.34
N ILE A 293 4.06 -14.43 -21.57
CA ILE A 293 4.01 -13.24 -22.41
C ILE A 293 5.15 -13.37 -23.42
N GLU A 294 4.79 -13.46 -24.70
CA GLU A 294 5.74 -13.72 -25.77
C GLU A 294 5.70 -12.61 -26.82
N PRO A 295 6.85 -11.98 -27.10
CA PRO A 295 6.99 -11.12 -28.26
C PRO A 295 6.75 -11.89 -29.56
N ARG A 296 6.01 -11.27 -30.50
CA ARG A 296 5.77 -11.80 -31.85
C ARG A 296 5.97 -10.67 -32.86
N SER A 297 6.20 -11.01 -34.12
CA SER A 297 6.31 -10.01 -35.19
C SER A 297 5.05 -9.15 -35.36
N SER A 298 3.90 -9.66 -34.92
CA SER A 298 2.60 -8.98 -34.97
C SER A 298 2.16 -8.35 -33.64
N GLY A 299 3.09 -8.13 -32.69
CA GLY A 299 2.85 -7.60 -31.35
C GLY A 299 2.93 -8.68 -30.24
N THR A 300 2.93 -8.23 -29.00
CA THR A 300 3.07 -9.13 -27.83
C THR A 300 1.81 -9.96 -27.61
N THR A 301 1.98 -11.28 -27.42
CA THR A 301 0.91 -12.22 -27.13
C THR A 301 0.93 -12.59 -25.65
N VAL A 302 -0.22 -12.50 -25.00
CA VAL A 302 -0.44 -12.92 -23.61
C VAL A 302 -1.22 -14.24 -23.64
N THR A 303 -0.63 -15.31 -23.09
CA THR A 303 -1.24 -16.65 -22.99
C THR A 303 -1.74 -16.86 -21.56
N LEU A 304 -3.00 -17.23 -21.42
CA LEU A 304 -3.63 -17.57 -20.15
C LEU A 304 -3.39 -19.03 -19.76
N GLU A 305 -3.64 -19.41 -18.50
CA GLU A 305 -3.49 -20.79 -18.03
C GLU A 305 -4.42 -21.79 -18.76
N ASP A 306 -5.61 -21.35 -19.17
CA ASP A 306 -6.56 -22.14 -19.96
C ASP A 306 -6.16 -22.33 -21.44
N GLY A 307 -5.05 -21.72 -21.84
CA GLY A 307 -4.52 -21.78 -23.22
C GLY A 307 -5.07 -20.69 -24.15
N GLU A 308 -6.04 -19.89 -23.70
CA GLU A 308 -6.49 -18.74 -24.49
C GLU A 308 -5.36 -17.73 -24.69
N THR A 309 -5.34 -17.10 -25.86
CA THR A 309 -4.37 -16.08 -26.19
C THR A 309 -5.04 -14.73 -26.43
N LEU A 310 -4.48 -13.68 -25.82
CA LEU A 310 -4.93 -12.30 -25.96
C LEU A 310 -3.84 -11.47 -26.63
N ARG A 311 -4.25 -10.42 -27.33
CA ARG A 311 -3.34 -9.44 -27.94
C ARG A 311 -3.83 -8.04 -27.67
N GLY A 312 -2.87 -7.13 -27.45
CA GLY A 312 -3.08 -5.69 -27.34
C GLY A 312 -2.02 -4.95 -28.16
N LYS A 313 -2.22 -3.67 -28.40
CA LYS A 313 -1.20 -2.79 -28.98
C LYS A 313 -0.07 -2.51 -27.98
N ALA A 314 -0.37 -2.66 -26.69
CA ALA A 314 0.60 -2.59 -25.61
C ALA A 314 0.22 -3.57 -24.49
N VAL A 315 1.25 -4.13 -23.83
CA VAL A 315 1.15 -4.98 -22.65
C VAL A 315 1.94 -4.31 -21.53
N ILE A 316 1.30 -4.13 -20.37
CA ILE A 316 1.91 -3.52 -19.19
C ILE A 316 2.00 -4.56 -18.07
N LEU A 317 3.21 -4.89 -17.65
CA LEU A 317 3.49 -5.73 -16.49
C LEU A 317 3.33 -4.91 -15.21
N ALA A 318 2.32 -5.21 -14.42
CA ALA A 318 2.03 -4.63 -13.11
C ALA A 318 1.92 -5.72 -12.02
N THR A 319 2.69 -6.79 -12.19
CA THR A 319 2.61 -8.06 -11.44
C THR A 319 3.15 -7.96 -10.01
N GLY A 320 3.75 -6.84 -9.64
CA GLY A 320 4.38 -6.66 -8.33
C GLY A 320 5.66 -7.48 -8.18
N LYS A 321 6.12 -7.69 -6.94
CA LYS A 321 7.35 -8.44 -6.64
C LYS A 321 7.06 -9.83 -6.08
N HIS A 322 7.61 -10.10 -4.91
CA HIS A 322 7.67 -11.42 -4.28
C HIS A 322 6.29 -11.95 -3.87
N THR A 323 5.48 -11.13 -3.21
CA THR A 323 4.17 -11.54 -2.68
C THR A 323 3.19 -11.96 -3.77
N SER A 324 3.26 -11.31 -4.93
CA SER A 324 2.36 -11.55 -6.06
C SER A 324 2.93 -12.55 -7.08
N GLY A 325 4.14 -13.04 -6.87
CA GLY A 325 4.81 -13.93 -7.82
C GLY A 325 5.34 -13.23 -9.08
N GLY A 326 5.44 -11.89 -9.07
CA GLY A 326 6.04 -11.12 -10.17
C GLY A 326 7.55 -11.32 -10.30
N LEU A 327 8.21 -11.75 -9.23
CA LEU A 327 9.60 -12.20 -9.22
C LEU A 327 9.69 -13.58 -8.59
N VAL A 328 10.36 -14.51 -9.27
CA VAL A 328 10.55 -15.89 -8.81
C VAL A 328 11.99 -16.34 -9.02
N VAL A 329 12.39 -17.36 -8.27
CA VAL A 329 13.71 -17.99 -8.45
C VAL A 329 13.60 -19.17 -9.41
N ARG A 330 14.31 -19.12 -10.53
CA ARG A 330 14.44 -20.20 -11.51
C ARG A 330 15.92 -20.47 -11.82
N GLY A 331 16.36 -21.74 -11.77
CA GLY A 331 17.72 -22.11 -12.14
C GLY A 331 18.84 -21.38 -11.36
N GLY A 332 18.58 -20.83 -10.17
CA GLY A 332 19.54 -20.04 -9.40
C GLY A 332 19.51 -18.54 -9.71
N GLU A 333 18.63 -18.08 -10.58
CA GLU A 333 18.43 -16.66 -10.89
C GLU A 333 17.08 -16.17 -10.40
N LEU A 334 17.02 -14.91 -10.00
CA LEU A 334 15.76 -14.22 -9.80
C LEU A 334 15.29 -13.69 -11.16
N VAL A 335 14.06 -14.03 -11.56
CA VAL A 335 13.52 -13.68 -12.88
C VAL A 335 12.07 -13.21 -12.76
N GLU A 336 11.63 -12.37 -13.69
CA GLU A 336 10.22 -12.13 -13.96
C GLU A 336 9.68 -13.33 -14.78
N PRO A 337 8.69 -14.08 -14.27
CA PRO A 337 8.38 -15.40 -14.82
C PRO A 337 7.57 -15.42 -16.11
N LEU A 338 6.82 -14.35 -16.45
CA LEU A 338 5.86 -14.34 -17.55
C LEU A 338 6.52 -14.04 -18.89
N ALA A 339 7.40 -13.04 -18.95
CA ALA A 339 8.15 -12.66 -20.13
C ALA A 339 9.61 -13.15 -20.12
N GLY A 340 10.05 -13.76 -19.01
CA GLY A 340 11.42 -14.25 -18.82
C GLY A 340 12.45 -13.12 -18.72
N LEU A 341 12.07 -11.99 -18.10
CA LEU A 341 12.93 -10.83 -17.97
C LEU A 341 13.98 -11.04 -16.86
N PRO A 342 15.21 -10.57 -17.05
CA PRO A 342 16.21 -10.59 -16.00
C PRO A 342 15.83 -9.62 -14.88
N VAL A 343 16.12 -10.00 -13.64
CA VAL A 343 15.96 -9.13 -12.49
C VAL A 343 17.31 -8.52 -12.13
N VAL A 344 17.31 -7.23 -11.93
CA VAL A 344 18.50 -6.46 -11.59
C VAL A 344 18.37 -5.87 -10.18
N VAL A 345 19.53 -5.68 -9.55
CA VAL A 345 19.71 -4.87 -8.34
C VAL A 345 20.83 -3.89 -8.64
N ASP A 346 20.56 -2.61 -8.49
CA ASP A 346 21.50 -1.53 -8.81
C ASP A 346 22.12 -1.68 -10.22
N GLY A 347 21.30 -2.01 -11.21
CA GLY A 347 21.68 -2.16 -12.60
C GLY A 347 22.43 -3.45 -12.94
N ARG A 348 22.59 -4.39 -12.00
CA ARG A 348 23.29 -5.67 -12.22
C ARG A 348 22.33 -6.84 -12.09
N VAL A 349 22.43 -7.82 -13.00
CA VAL A 349 21.62 -9.05 -12.90
C VAL A 349 21.95 -9.77 -11.60
N LEU A 350 20.90 -10.10 -10.85
CA LEU A 350 21.04 -10.80 -9.58
C LEU A 350 21.13 -12.30 -9.80
N LEU A 351 22.33 -12.85 -9.54
CA LEU A 351 22.60 -14.28 -9.52
C LEU A 351 22.60 -14.77 -8.06
N LEU A 352 21.87 -15.82 -7.77
CA LEU A 352 21.91 -16.49 -6.49
C LEU A 352 22.92 -17.63 -6.55
N ALA A 353 23.99 -17.53 -5.77
CA ALA A 353 24.98 -18.58 -5.67
C ALA A 353 24.32 -19.89 -5.21
N SER A 354 24.59 -20.99 -5.91
CA SER A 354 24.22 -22.32 -5.48
C SER A 354 25.40 -22.93 -4.73
N SER A 355 25.20 -23.33 -3.45
CA SER A 355 26.15 -24.14 -2.70
C SER A 355 25.62 -25.57 -2.56
N SER A 356 26.49 -26.52 -2.20
CA SER A 356 26.09 -27.90 -1.87
C SER A 356 25.15 -27.98 -0.64
N ALA A 357 25.08 -26.91 0.15
CA ALA A 357 24.19 -26.78 1.33
C ALA A 357 22.84 -26.11 1.01
N GLY A 358 22.57 -25.74 -0.26
CA GLY A 358 21.37 -25.00 -0.65
C GLY A 358 21.68 -23.67 -1.31
N ARG A 359 20.63 -22.87 -1.61
CA ARG A 359 20.80 -21.54 -2.22
C ARG A 359 21.16 -20.52 -1.15
N ASP A 360 22.17 -19.72 -1.42
CA ASP A 360 22.52 -18.60 -0.55
C ASP A 360 21.50 -17.47 -0.71
N THR A 361 20.52 -17.44 0.19
CA THR A 361 19.52 -16.36 0.25
C THR A 361 20.05 -15.11 0.96
N ALA A 362 21.23 -15.16 1.58
CA ALA A 362 21.84 -13.99 2.22
C ALA A 362 22.12 -12.87 1.21
N ALA A 363 22.41 -13.22 -0.05
CA ALA A 363 22.54 -12.26 -1.15
C ALA A 363 21.24 -11.46 -1.40
N LEU A 364 20.06 -12.00 -1.03
CA LEU A 364 18.78 -11.32 -1.19
C LEU A 364 18.42 -10.44 0.01
N PHE A 365 18.67 -10.91 1.21
CA PHE A 365 18.14 -10.29 2.44
C PHE A 365 19.16 -9.43 3.19
N GLY A 366 20.44 -9.54 2.84
CA GLY A 366 21.51 -8.86 3.56
C GLY A 366 21.68 -9.39 5.00
N THR A 367 22.50 -8.70 5.77
CA THR A 367 22.86 -9.10 7.15
C THR A 367 22.05 -8.40 8.24
N SER A 368 21.21 -7.43 7.88
CA SER A 368 20.42 -6.63 8.83
C SER A 368 18.97 -6.52 8.38
N PRO A 369 18.00 -6.88 9.25
CA PRO A 369 16.59 -6.70 8.95
C PRO A 369 16.15 -5.23 8.94
N PHE A 370 16.98 -4.31 9.44
CA PHE A 370 16.69 -2.88 9.54
C PHE A 370 17.26 -2.06 8.36
N ARG A 371 17.89 -2.70 7.39
CA ARG A 371 18.42 -2.03 6.19
C ARG A 371 17.66 -2.52 4.95
N ALA A 372 17.54 -1.64 3.95
CA ALA A 372 17.01 -2.02 2.65
C ALA A 372 17.81 -3.20 2.09
N SER A 373 17.14 -4.32 1.89
CA SER A 373 17.76 -5.53 1.34
C SER A 373 17.85 -5.46 -0.19
N PRO A 374 18.77 -6.20 -0.83
CA PRO A 374 18.76 -6.35 -2.29
C PRO A 374 17.40 -6.81 -2.84
N ALA A 375 16.69 -7.69 -2.11
CA ALA A 375 15.35 -8.14 -2.47
C ALA A 375 14.34 -6.98 -2.57
N SER A 376 14.42 -5.98 -1.71
CA SER A 376 13.51 -4.81 -1.77
C SER A 376 13.81 -3.89 -2.97
N ARG A 377 15.04 -3.89 -3.47
CA ARG A 377 15.51 -3.12 -4.63
C ARG A 377 15.52 -3.91 -5.94
N ALA A 378 15.28 -5.23 -5.87
CA ALA A 378 15.24 -6.09 -7.03
C ALA A 378 14.06 -5.74 -7.94
N GLY A 379 14.28 -5.65 -9.24
CA GLY A 379 13.23 -5.36 -10.22
C GLY A 379 13.69 -5.65 -11.64
N VAL A 380 12.80 -5.51 -12.61
CA VAL A 380 13.17 -5.60 -14.03
C VAL A 380 13.74 -4.27 -14.52
N ALA A 381 14.73 -4.32 -15.38
CA ALA A 381 15.26 -3.12 -16.02
C ALA A 381 14.29 -2.61 -17.08
N THR A 382 14.21 -1.27 -17.20
CA THR A 382 13.48 -0.60 -18.28
C THR A 382 14.33 0.50 -18.89
N ASP A 383 14.04 0.88 -20.14
CA ASP A 383 14.56 2.10 -20.72
C ASP A 383 13.81 3.36 -20.21
N ASP A 384 14.14 4.52 -20.78
CA ASP A 384 13.51 5.80 -20.41
C ASP A 384 12.03 5.90 -20.85
N ALA A 385 11.60 5.06 -21.82
CA ALA A 385 10.19 4.92 -22.21
C ALA A 385 9.45 3.85 -21.41
N HIS A 386 10.09 3.27 -20.37
CA HIS A 386 9.55 2.18 -19.54
C HIS A 386 9.32 0.86 -20.30
N LEU A 387 9.94 0.67 -21.48
CA LEU A 387 9.97 -0.63 -22.14
C LEU A 387 10.83 -1.61 -21.34
N ALA A 388 10.32 -2.81 -21.13
CA ALA A 388 11.03 -3.85 -20.40
C ALA A 388 12.25 -4.35 -21.19
N LEU A 389 13.42 -4.43 -20.55
CA LEU A 389 14.70 -4.79 -21.19
C LEU A 389 15.02 -6.27 -21.01
N ASP A 390 15.63 -6.84 -22.02
CA ASP A 390 16.23 -8.17 -21.99
C ASP A 390 17.63 -8.16 -21.34
N ARG A 391 18.33 -9.31 -21.38
CA ARG A 391 19.69 -9.45 -20.79
C ARG A 391 20.76 -8.61 -21.49
N ASP A 392 20.53 -8.25 -22.74
CA ASP A 392 21.46 -7.44 -23.54
C ASP A 392 21.18 -5.93 -23.39
N GLY A 393 20.22 -5.57 -22.52
CA GLY A 393 19.81 -4.18 -22.29
C GLY A 393 18.99 -3.60 -23.44
N ARG A 394 18.38 -4.43 -24.26
CA ARG A 394 17.51 -4.02 -25.37
C ARG A 394 16.05 -4.20 -24.99
N PRO A 395 15.12 -3.40 -25.53
CA PRO A 395 13.70 -3.64 -25.35
C PRO A 395 13.34 -5.09 -25.75
N ARG A 396 12.74 -5.82 -24.82
CA ARG A 396 12.28 -7.20 -25.04
C ARG A 396 11.22 -7.29 -26.12
N ALA A 397 10.38 -6.27 -26.21
CA ALA A 397 9.43 -6.02 -27.30
C ALA A 397 9.11 -4.51 -27.37
N PRO A 398 8.72 -4.00 -28.53
CA PRO A 398 8.43 -2.57 -28.71
C PRO A 398 7.12 -2.12 -28.02
N ASP A 399 6.34 -3.06 -27.50
CA ASP A 399 5.01 -2.89 -26.92
C ASP A 399 4.89 -3.51 -25.54
N LEU A 400 6.01 -3.94 -24.90
CA LEU A 400 6.02 -4.52 -23.56
C LEU A 400 6.63 -3.55 -22.55
N TYR A 401 5.81 -3.12 -21.61
CA TYR A 401 6.14 -2.16 -20.56
C TYR A 401 6.13 -2.82 -19.17
N ALA A 402 6.84 -2.23 -18.21
CA ALA A 402 6.76 -2.61 -16.81
C ALA A 402 6.51 -1.40 -15.92
N CYS A 403 5.79 -1.61 -14.80
CA CYS A 403 5.48 -0.54 -13.86
C CYS A 403 5.34 -1.03 -12.41
N GLY A 404 5.35 -0.07 -11.48
CA GLY A 404 5.11 -0.28 -10.06
C GLY A 404 6.25 -0.99 -9.35
N ALA A 405 5.93 -1.80 -8.34
CA ALA A 405 6.94 -2.50 -7.54
C ALA A 405 7.79 -3.50 -8.35
N LEU A 406 7.41 -3.83 -9.58
CA LEU A 406 8.20 -4.68 -10.47
C LEU A 406 9.51 -4.00 -10.93
N LEU A 407 9.58 -2.66 -10.90
CA LEU A 407 10.78 -1.85 -11.18
C LEU A 407 11.74 -1.75 -9.94
#